data_ca6dc9fa91543de861a948b8e8328732
#
_entry.id   ca6dc9fa91543de861a948b8e8328732
#
_cell.length_a   1.000
_cell.length_b   1.000
_cell.length_c   1.000
_cell.angle_alpha   90.00
_cell.angle_beta   90.00
_cell.angle_gamma   90.00
#
_symmetry.space_group_name_H-M   'P 1'
#
loop_
_entity.id
_entity.type
_entity.pdbx_description
1 polymer ?
#
loop_
_entity_poly.entity_id
_entity_poly.type
_entity_poly.pdbx_seq_one_letter_code
_entity_poly.pdbx_strand_id
1 'polypeptide(L)'
;FVKAAEGPVALFGTSADPPTRGHQALLEGLVQLYPQVATWASDNPQKHHGATLEQRATLLGELVAAIGDPRLSHRQELSSPWAITTLERAAAQWPGSELVFVVGSDLAAQIPSWKQADQILGRCRLAIVPRHGWPLTSQHREALEALGSRPVELALQIPATASSAVRERLDPSQIPAAVLPALLKHNRYGLAEPPC
;
A
#
# COMPACT_ATOMS: atom_id res chain seq x y z
N PHE A 1 12.63 -19.94 -16.62
CA PHE A 1 13.62 -18.93 -16.19
C PHE A 1 12.83 -17.70 -15.75
N VAL A 2 12.66 -17.51 -14.43
CA VAL A 2 12.20 -16.23 -13.89
C VAL A 2 13.39 -15.27 -14.06
N LYS A 3 13.25 -14.28 -14.94
CA LYS A 3 14.25 -13.23 -15.10
C LYS A 3 14.38 -12.53 -13.75
N ALA A 4 15.57 -12.54 -13.15
CA ALA A 4 15.82 -11.78 -11.94
C ALA A 4 15.41 -10.32 -12.21
N ALA A 5 14.71 -9.71 -11.26
CA ALA A 5 14.32 -8.31 -11.41
C ALA A 5 15.59 -7.46 -11.48
N GLU A 6 15.72 -6.66 -12.53
CA GLU A 6 16.84 -5.72 -12.64
C GLU A 6 16.55 -4.52 -11.73
N GLY A 7 16.95 -4.60 -10.47
CA GLY A 7 16.84 -3.52 -9.51
C GLY A 7 15.88 -3.80 -8.33
N PRO A 8 15.65 -2.79 -7.48
CA PRO A 8 14.81 -2.92 -6.31
C PRO A 8 13.32 -3.08 -6.66
N VAL A 9 12.60 -3.87 -5.85
CA VAL A 9 11.16 -4.07 -5.96
C VAL A 9 10.48 -3.35 -4.80
N ALA A 10 9.66 -2.34 -5.10
CA ALA A 10 8.85 -1.66 -4.11
C ALA A 10 7.59 -2.47 -3.79
N LEU A 11 7.34 -2.71 -2.51
CA LEU A 11 6.25 -3.51 -1.98
C LEU A 11 5.31 -2.61 -1.20
N PHE A 12 4.11 -2.40 -1.70
CA PHE A 12 3.11 -1.52 -1.09
C PHE A 12 1.79 -2.24 -0.84
N GLY A 13 1.57 -2.66 0.40
CA GLY A 13 0.29 -3.18 0.89
C GLY A 13 -0.58 -2.05 1.45
N THR A 14 -1.84 -2.02 1.08
CA THR A 14 -2.78 -1.00 1.54
C THR A 14 -4.16 -1.59 1.86
N SER A 15 -4.89 -0.98 2.79
CA SER A 15 -6.29 -1.38 3.02
C SER A 15 -7.16 -1.17 1.78
N ALA A 16 -6.95 -0.08 1.02
CA ALA A 16 -7.70 0.25 -0.20
C ALA A 16 -9.22 0.09 -0.03
N ASP A 17 -9.79 0.72 0.97
CA ASP A 17 -11.14 0.46 1.49
C ASP A 17 -12.06 1.70 1.47
N PRO A 18 -12.43 2.21 0.29
CA PRO A 18 -11.99 1.85 -1.07
C PRO A 18 -10.66 2.51 -1.48
N PRO A 19 -10.10 2.17 -2.65
CA PRO A 19 -9.01 2.93 -3.27
C PRO A 19 -9.42 4.38 -3.52
N THR A 20 -8.51 5.33 -3.24
CA THR A 20 -8.73 6.77 -3.42
C THR A 20 -7.71 7.35 -4.40
N ARG A 21 -7.89 8.62 -4.78
CA ARG A 21 -6.88 9.35 -5.57
C ARG A 21 -5.53 9.45 -4.87
N GLY A 22 -5.49 9.38 -3.54
CA GLY A 22 -4.24 9.28 -2.80
C GLY A 22 -3.50 7.97 -3.11
N HIS A 23 -4.20 6.85 -3.18
CA HIS A 23 -3.61 5.56 -3.59
C HIS A 23 -3.12 5.62 -5.04
N GLN A 24 -3.91 6.21 -5.95
CA GLN A 24 -3.50 6.40 -7.34
C GLN A 24 -2.21 7.21 -7.44
N ALA A 25 -2.17 8.40 -6.84
CA ALA A 25 -1.01 9.27 -6.86
C ALA A 25 0.24 8.60 -6.26
N LEU A 26 0.06 7.81 -5.19
CA LEU A 26 1.15 7.06 -4.59
C LEU A 26 1.69 5.99 -5.53
N LEU A 27 0.83 5.18 -6.15
CA LEU A 27 1.26 4.14 -7.09
C LEU A 27 1.95 4.74 -8.32
N GLU A 28 1.40 5.83 -8.88
CA GLU A 28 2.02 6.58 -9.98
C GLU A 28 3.37 7.17 -9.58
N GLY A 29 3.51 7.67 -8.34
CA GLY A 29 4.78 8.16 -7.81
C GLY A 29 5.81 7.06 -7.61
N LEU A 30 5.40 5.90 -7.10
CA LEU A 30 6.31 4.77 -6.87
C LEU A 30 6.91 4.23 -8.17
N VAL A 31 6.15 4.15 -9.27
CA VAL A 31 6.69 3.70 -10.57
C VAL A 31 7.68 4.68 -11.18
N GLN A 32 7.71 5.94 -10.73
CA GLN A 32 8.77 6.89 -11.13
C GLN A 32 10.06 6.68 -10.34
N LEU A 33 9.97 6.10 -9.13
CA LEU A 33 11.11 5.91 -8.23
C LEU A 33 11.71 4.50 -8.31
N TYR A 34 10.91 3.51 -8.69
CA TYR A 34 11.30 2.10 -8.65
C TYR A 34 11.04 1.40 -9.99
N PRO A 35 11.95 0.52 -10.43
CA PRO A 35 11.80 -0.22 -11.69
C PRO A 35 10.70 -1.27 -11.63
N GLN A 36 10.32 -1.72 -10.42
CA GLN A 36 9.19 -2.61 -10.19
C GLN A 36 8.43 -2.22 -8.93
N VAL A 37 7.11 -2.25 -9.02
CA VAL A 37 6.20 -1.95 -7.92
C VAL A 37 5.14 -3.06 -7.84
N ALA A 38 5.02 -3.68 -6.67
CA ALA A 38 3.98 -4.64 -6.36
C ALA A 38 3.04 -4.07 -5.30
N THR A 39 1.74 -4.17 -5.53
CA THR A 39 0.73 -3.72 -4.57
C THR A 39 -0.34 -4.78 -4.35
N TRP A 40 -0.96 -4.78 -3.18
CA TRP A 40 -2.04 -5.69 -2.78
C TRP A 40 -2.96 -5.05 -1.75
N ALA A 41 -4.19 -5.54 -1.67
CA ALA A 41 -5.08 -5.23 -0.57
C ALA A 41 -4.62 -5.98 0.68
N SER A 42 -4.29 -5.23 1.74
CA SER A 42 -3.75 -5.81 2.98
C SER A 42 -4.83 -6.45 3.84
N ASP A 43 -4.51 -7.59 4.42
CA ASP A 43 -5.32 -8.28 5.43
C ASP A 43 -4.79 -7.90 6.83
N ASN A 44 -5.22 -6.74 7.34
CA ASN A 44 -4.84 -6.31 8.67
C ASN A 44 -5.96 -6.65 9.67
N PRO A 45 -5.76 -7.63 10.55
CA PRO A 45 -6.78 -8.08 11.51
C PRO A 45 -7.11 -7.04 12.58
N GLN A 46 -6.28 -6.01 12.74
CA GLN A 46 -6.50 -4.92 13.70
C GLN A 46 -7.36 -3.79 13.14
N LYS A 47 -7.68 -3.84 11.83
CA LYS A 47 -8.51 -2.81 11.17
C LYS A 47 -9.89 -3.34 10.85
N HIS A 48 -10.91 -2.53 11.13
CA HIS A 48 -12.25 -2.76 10.61
C HIS A 48 -12.33 -2.23 9.18
N HIS A 49 -12.79 -3.07 8.26
CA HIS A 49 -12.95 -2.74 6.86
C HIS A 49 -14.42 -2.64 6.48
N GLY A 50 -14.75 -1.72 5.57
CA GLY A 50 -16.10 -1.56 5.04
C GLY A 50 -16.46 -2.60 3.98
N ALA A 51 -15.43 -3.22 3.35
CA ALA A 51 -15.60 -4.26 2.35
C ALA A 51 -14.68 -5.45 2.65
N THR A 52 -15.01 -6.62 2.09
CA THR A 52 -14.19 -7.83 2.24
C THR A 52 -12.82 -7.66 1.57
N LEU A 53 -11.84 -8.48 1.97
CA LEU A 53 -10.53 -8.47 1.35
C LEU A 53 -10.61 -8.68 -0.17
N GLU A 54 -11.41 -9.62 -0.63
CA GLU A 54 -11.62 -9.92 -2.05
C GLU A 54 -12.19 -8.72 -2.81
N GLN A 55 -13.19 -8.04 -2.24
CA GLN A 55 -13.77 -6.85 -2.83
C GLN A 55 -12.77 -5.70 -2.94
N ARG A 56 -11.97 -5.47 -1.90
CA ARG A 56 -10.92 -4.46 -1.88
C ARG A 56 -9.80 -4.78 -2.88
N ALA A 57 -9.41 -6.06 -2.96
CA ALA A 57 -8.44 -6.54 -3.95
C ALA A 57 -8.92 -6.32 -5.38
N THR A 58 -10.19 -6.60 -5.66
CA THR A 58 -10.79 -6.34 -6.98
C THR A 58 -10.72 -4.87 -7.36
N LEU A 59 -11.13 -3.97 -6.47
CA LEU A 59 -11.10 -2.52 -6.72
C LEU A 59 -9.67 -1.99 -6.90
N LEU A 60 -8.71 -2.52 -6.12
CA LEU A 60 -7.30 -2.16 -6.28
C LEU A 60 -6.73 -2.68 -7.61
N GLY A 61 -7.11 -3.89 -8.02
CA GLY A 61 -6.74 -4.45 -9.31
C GLY A 61 -7.25 -3.59 -10.49
N GLU A 62 -8.48 -3.07 -10.40
CA GLU A 62 -9.05 -2.13 -11.38
C GLU A 62 -8.24 -0.83 -11.46
N LEU A 63 -7.81 -0.30 -10.31
CA LEU A 63 -6.95 0.88 -10.28
C LEU A 63 -5.60 0.61 -10.95
N VAL A 64 -4.96 -0.51 -10.62
CA VAL A 64 -3.67 -0.91 -11.21
C VAL A 64 -3.78 -1.06 -12.73
N ALA A 65 -4.85 -1.73 -13.19
CA ALA A 65 -5.11 -1.89 -14.62
C ALA A 65 -5.32 -0.55 -15.33
N ALA A 66 -6.00 0.39 -14.69
CA ALA A 66 -6.25 1.72 -15.25
C ALA A 66 -4.99 2.59 -15.31
N ILE A 67 -4.08 2.48 -14.34
CA ILE A 67 -2.76 3.15 -14.39
C ILE A 67 -1.96 2.61 -15.58
N GLY A 68 -2.04 1.31 -15.85
CA GLY A 68 -1.50 0.68 -17.06
C GLY A 68 0.02 0.74 -17.22
N ASP A 69 0.76 1.05 -16.14
CA ASP A 69 2.24 1.07 -16.18
C ASP A 69 2.77 -0.36 -16.05
N PRO A 70 3.62 -0.85 -16.99
CA PRO A 70 4.13 -2.22 -16.97
C PRO A 70 5.03 -2.54 -15.77
N ARG A 71 5.52 -1.52 -15.06
CA ARG A 71 6.31 -1.67 -13.83
C ARG A 71 5.44 -1.91 -12.60
N LEU A 72 4.13 -1.61 -12.68
CA LEU A 72 3.17 -1.78 -11.60
C LEU A 72 2.41 -3.09 -11.76
N SER A 73 2.35 -3.90 -10.71
CA SER A 73 1.60 -5.15 -10.68
C SER A 73 0.74 -5.29 -9.44
N HIS A 74 -0.48 -5.79 -9.60
CA HIS A 74 -1.34 -6.22 -8.51
C HIS A 74 -0.97 -7.66 -8.13
N ARG A 75 -0.53 -7.87 -6.88
CA ARG A 75 0.01 -9.13 -6.37
C ARG A 75 -0.69 -9.54 -5.09
N GLN A 76 -1.96 -9.93 -5.20
CA GLN A 76 -2.77 -10.26 -4.03
C GLN A 76 -2.26 -11.47 -3.24
N GLU A 77 -1.50 -12.35 -3.87
CA GLU A 77 -0.84 -13.50 -3.23
C GLU A 77 0.21 -13.10 -2.18
N LEU A 78 0.68 -11.85 -2.20
CA LEU A 78 1.58 -11.32 -1.16
C LEU A 78 0.85 -11.00 0.14
N SER A 79 -0.47 -10.82 0.10
CA SER A 79 -1.25 -10.43 1.28
C SER A 79 -1.14 -11.48 2.39
N SER A 80 -0.85 -11.02 3.58
CA SER A 80 -0.79 -11.81 4.81
C SER A 80 -1.07 -10.91 6.01
N PRO A 81 -1.68 -11.42 7.09
CA PRO A 81 -1.75 -10.71 8.37
C PRO A 81 -0.38 -10.37 8.97
N TRP A 82 0.68 -11.06 8.51
CA TRP A 82 2.03 -10.92 9.02
C TRP A 82 2.98 -10.38 7.95
N ALA A 83 3.61 -9.23 8.23
CA ALA A 83 4.56 -8.60 7.31
C ALA A 83 5.76 -9.50 6.97
N ILE A 84 6.24 -10.30 7.93
CA ILE A 84 7.34 -11.24 7.68
C ILE A 84 6.97 -12.26 6.60
N THR A 85 5.77 -12.82 6.64
CA THR A 85 5.27 -13.77 5.62
C THR A 85 5.13 -13.11 4.25
N THR A 86 4.67 -11.86 4.21
CA THR A 86 4.63 -11.07 2.97
C THR A 86 6.03 -10.92 2.37
N LEU A 87 7.04 -10.60 3.17
CA LEU A 87 8.42 -10.47 2.70
C LEU A 87 9.01 -11.81 2.23
N GLU A 88 8.68 -12.91 2.90
CA GLU A 88 9.09 -14.27 2.46
C GLU A 88 8.49 -14.63 1.10
N ARG A 89 7.21 -14.33 0.89
CA ARG A 89 6.53 -14.52 -0.40
C ARG A 89 7.16 -13.64 -1.49
N ALA A 90 7.45 -12.39 -1.17
CA ALA A 90 8.11 -11.47 -2.10
C ALA A 90 9.52 -11.94 -2.46
N ALA A 91 10.32 -12.39 -1.50
CA ALA A 91 11.66 -12.93 -1.75
C ALA A 91 11.64 -14.17 -2.65
N ALA A 92 10.60 -14.99 -2.54
CA ALA A 92 10.41 -16.14 -3.42
C ALA A 92 10.02 -15.74 -4.85
N GLN A 93 9.27 -14.64 -5.02
CA GLN A 93 8.89 -14.13 -6.35
C GLN A 93 10.03 -13.38 -7.05
N TRP A 94 10.84 -12.67 -6.30
CA TRP A 94 11.97 -11.88 -6.81
C TRP A 94 13.29 -12.29 -6.14
N PRO A 95 13.77 -13.51 -6.40
CA PRO A 95 15.00 -14.01 -5.76
C PRO A 95 16.18 -13.14 -6.13
N GLY A 96 16.94 -12.71 -5.11
CA GLY A 96 18.13 -11.87 -5.28
C GLY A 96 17.87 -10.38 -5.50
N SER A 97 16.61 -9.95 -5.57
CA SER A 97 16.27 -8.52 -5.67
C SER A 97 16.27 -7.85 -4.30
N GLU A 98 16.65 -6.59 -4.26
CA GLU A 98 16.43 -5.73 -3.08
C GLU A 98 14.93 -5.49 -2.91
N LEU A 99 14.39 -5.84 -1.75
CA LEU A 99 12.99 -5.56 -1.41
C LEU A 99 12.90 -4.22 -0.67
N VAL A 100 12.02 -3.34 -1.14
CA VAL A 100 11.75 -2.05 -0.52
C VAL A 100 10.32 -2.06 0.02
N PHE A 101 10.18 -2.13 1.34
CA PHE A 101 8.87 -2.13 1.99
C PHE A 101 8.39 -0.70 2.17
N VAL A 102 7.31 -0.35 1.48
CA VAL A 102 6.76 1.02 1.44
C VAL A 102 5.61 1.13 2.42
N VAL A 103 5.71 2.07 3.35
CA VAL A 103 4.69 2.33 4.38
C VAL A 103 4.43 3.82 4.54
N GLY A 104 3.24 4.19 4.99
CA GLY A 104 2.97 5.55 5.43
C GLY A 104 3.69 5.88 6.74
N SER A 105 3.96 7.15 7.00
CA SER A 105 4.62 7.59 8.23
C SER A 105 3.83 7.27 9.51
N ASP A 106 2.50 7.20 9.41
CA ASP A 106 1.62 6.74 10.49
C ASP A 106 1.87 5.27 10.88
N LEU A 107 2.18 4.43 9.90
CA LEU A 107 2.46 3.01 10.12
C LEU A 107 3.93 2.78 10.51
N ALA A 108 4.85 3.57 9.97
CA ALA A 108 6.27 3.50 10.28
C ALA A 108 6.55 3.62 11.79
N ALA A 109 5.82 4.48 12.48
CA ALA A 109 5.92 4.66 13.94
C ALA A 109 5.53 3.40 14.74
N GLN A 110 4.74 2.49 14.14
CA GLN A 110 4.26 1.27 14.78
C GLN A 110 5.17 0.06 14.54
N ILE A 111 6.00 0.08 13.50
CA ILE A 111 6.85 -1.07 13.11
C ILE A 111 7.69 -1.61 14.26
N PRO A 112 8.32 -0.79 15.14
CA PRO A 112 9.11 -1.31 16.25
C PRO A 112 8.34 -2.22 17.22
N SER A 113 7.00 -2.09 17.26
CA SER A 113 6.13 -2.95 18.08
C SER A 113 5.63 -4.21 17.35
N TRP A 114 5.93 -4.37 16.08
CA TRP A 114 5.47 -5.53 15.32
C TRP A 114 6.21 -6.80 15.73
N LYS A 115 5.51 -7.92 15.63
CA LYS A 115 6.14 -9.23 15.82
C LYS A 115 7.27 -9.42 14.81
N GLN A 116 8.46 -9.75 15.30
CA GLN A 116 9.66 -9.97 14.48
C GLN A 116 10.10 -8.69 13.70
N ALA A 117 9.96 -7.51 14.30
CA ALA A 117 10.33 -6.24 13.66
C ALA A 117 11.79 -6.21 13.19
N ASP A 118 12.72 -6.74 13.97
CA ASP A 118 14.14 -6.90 13.63
C ASP A 118 14.34 -7.76 12.37
N GLN A 119 13.63 -8.88 12.27
CA GLN A 119 13.71 -9.75 11.10
C GLN A 119 13.07 -9.11 9.86
N ILE A 120 11.96 -8.37 10.03
CA ILE A 120 11.33 -7.62 8.95
C ILE A 120 12.31 -6.58 8.39
N LEU A 121 12.87 -5.75 9.28
CA LEU A 121 13.79 -4.68 8.89
C LEU A 121 15.14 -5.18 8.39
N GLY A 122 15.56 -6.38 8.79
CA GLY A 122 16.74 -7.06 8.24
C GLY A 122 16.57 -7.64 6.84
N ARG A 123 15.32 -7.80 6.36
CA ARG A 123 15.00 -8.41 5.05
C ARG A 123 14.64 -7.42 3.97
N CYS A 124 14.39 -6.17 4.32
CA CYS A 124 13.99 -5.14 3.39
C CYS A 124 14.56 -3.78 3.74
N ARG A 125 14.61 -2.92 2.74
CA ARG A 125 14.76 -1.49 2.93
C ARG A 125 13.41 -0.89 3.28
N LEU A 126 13.36 0.03 4.23
CA LEU A 126 12.12 0.72 4.59
C LEU A 126 12.04 2.06 3.86
N ALA A 127 10.99 2.26 3.07
CA ALA A 127 10.65 3.52 2.44
C ALA A 127 9.38 4.09 3.06
N ILE A 128 9.43 5.34 3.48
CA ILE A 128 8.36 6.00 4.21
C ILE A 128 7.73 7.08 3.36
N VAL A 129 6.42 6.98 3.16
CA VAL A 129 5.61 8.00 2.51
C VAL A 129 5.10 8.98 3.55
N PRO A 130 5.46 10.28 3.45
CA PRO A 130 4.97 11.29 4.37
C PRO A 130 3.45 11.38 4.32
N ARG A 131 2.80 11.39 5.50
CA ARG A 131 1.36 11.59 5.62
C ARG A 131 1.08 12.83 6.45
N HIS A 132 0.19 13.68 5.94
CA HIS A 132 -0.26 14.87 6.63
C HIS A 132 -0.81 14.53 8.03
N GLY A 133 -0.36 15.24 9.06
CA GLY A 133 -0.74 15.00 10.45
C GLY A 133 0.04 13.90 11.17
N TRP A 134 0.91 13.18 10.46
CA TRP A 134 1.71 12.07 11.01
C TRP A 134 3.19 12.23 10.66
N PRO A 135 3.88 13.27 11.18
CA PRO A 135 5.30 13.45 10.89
C PRO A 135 6.13 12.31 11.50
N LEU A 136 7.13 11.86 10.77
CA LEU A 136 8.12 10.95 11.32
C LEU A 136 9.06 11.73 12.23
N THR A 137 8.91 11.56 13.55
CA THR A 137 9.75 12.23 14.53
C THR A 137 11.15 11.62 14.58
N SER A 138 12.12 12.35 15.16
CA SER A 138 13.47 11.82 15.43
C SER A 138 13.41 10.55 16.30
N GLN A 139 12.53 10.51 17.30
CA GLN A 139 12.34 9.35 18.17
C GLN A 139 11.85 8.11 17.38
N HIS A 140 10.92 8.30 16.43
CA HIS A 140 10.47 7.20 15.56
C HIS A 140 11.62 6.69 14.68
N ARG A 141 12.43 7.60 14.16
CA ARG A 141 13.59 7.26 13.32
C ARG A 141 14.64 6.49 14.12
N GLU A 142 14.99 6.97 15.30
CA GLU A 142 15.93 6.32 16.21
C GLU A 142 15.48 4.91 16.61
N ALA A 143 14.17 4.72 16.85
CA ALA A 143 13.61 3.40 17.16
C ALA A 143 13.75 2.41 15.99
N LEU A 144 13.56 2.88 14.75
CA LEU A 144 13.77 2.06 13.55
C LEU A 144 15.26 1.76 13.32
N GLU A 145 16.12 2.73 13.54
CA GLU A 145 17.58 2.60 13.40
C GLU A 145 18.17 1.64 14.45
N ALA A 146 17.63 1.65 15.66
CA ALA A 146 18.02 0.71 16.71
C ALA A 146 17.73 -0.76 16.35
N LEU A 147 16.77 -1.00 15.42
CA LEU A 147 16.46 -2.32 14.86
C LEU A 147 17.24 -2.62 13.56
N GLY A 148 18.24 -1.80 13.22
CA GLY A 148 19.09 -1.99 12.05
C GLY A 148 18.55 -1.41 10.75
N SER A 149 17.41 -0.71 10.77
CA SER A 149 16.85 -0.05 9.59
C SER A 149 17.53 1.29 9.32
N ARG A 150 17.62 1.64 8.04
CA ARG A 150 17.94 3.00 7.58
C ARG A 150 16.79 3.49 6.72
N PRO A 151 15.71 4.00 7.34
CA PRO A 151 14.52 4.37 6.61
C PRO A 151 14.79 5.56 5.68
N VAL A 152 14.25 5.47 4.48
CA VAL A 152 14.28 6.56 3.48
C VAL A 152 12.91 7.18 3.40
N GLU A 153 12.82 8.48 3.61
CA GLU A 153 11.59 9.23 3.41
C GLU A 153 11.46 9.61 1.94
N LEU A 154 10.36 9.21 1.32
CA LEU A 154 10.13 9.46 -0.11
C LEU A 154 9.64 10.89 -0.33
N ALA A 155 10.21 11.57 -1.33
CA ALA A 155 9.79 12.91 -1.74
C ALA A 155 8.51 12.85 -2.59
N LEU A 156 7.43 12.28 -2.05
CA LEU A 156 6.13 12.17 -2.70
C LEU A 156 5.11 13.09 -2.01
N GLN A 157 4.39 13.86 -2.81
CA GLN A 157 3.26 14.66 -2.35
C GLN A 157 1.96 13.90 -2.69
N ILE A 158 1.36 13.28 -1.68
CA ILE A 158 0.15 12.48 -1.85
C ILE A 158 -1.05 13.31 -1.38
N PRO A 159 -2.12 13.41 -2.18
CA PRO A 159 -3.36 14.06 -1.74
C PRO A 159 -3.87 13.46 -0.43
N ALA A 160 -4.29 14.32 0.50
CA ALA A 160 -4.83 13.92 1.78
C ALA A 160 -6.27 13.37 1.61
N THR A 161 -6.40 12.21 0.98
CA THR A 161 -7.67 11.52 0.78
C THR A 161 -7.73 10.28 1.66
N ALA A 162 -8.65 10.26 2.61
CA ALA A 162 -8.82 9.13 3.51
C ALA A 162 -9.98 8.24 3.05
N SER A 163 -9.75 6.93 2.95
CA SER A 163 -10.82 5.97 2.64
C SER A 163 -11.96 6.00 3.68
N SER A 164 -11.66 6.28 4.95
CA SER A 164 -12.67 6.45 6.00
C SER A 164 -13.63 7.59 5.69
N ALA A 165 -13.12 8.73 5.25
CA ALA A 165 -13.97 9.87 4.87
C ALA A 165 -14.88 9.53 3.69
N VAL A 166 -14.38 8.76 2.71
CA VAL A 166 -15.18 8.29 1.57
C VAL A 166 -16.28 7.32 2.03
N ARG A 167 -16.02 6.46 3.01
CA ARG A 167 -17.03 5.53 3.55
C ARG A 167 -18.14 6.27 4.33
N GLU A 168 -17.80 7.38 4.97
CA GLU A 168 -18.78 8.21 5.67
C GLU A 168 -19.64 9.03 4.69
N ARG A 169 -19.02 9.56 3.67
CA ARG A 169 -19.68 10.35 2.63
C ARG A 169 -18.99 10.18 1.30
N LEU A 170 -19.72 9.70 0.30
CA LEU A 170 -19.19 9.59 -1.06
C LEU A 170 -18.88 11.00 -1.62
N ASP A 171 -17.62 11.20 -1.93
CA ASP A 171 -17.13 12.30 -2.75
C ASP A 171 -16.46 11.69 -4.01
N PRO A 172 -17.14 11.71 -5.17
CA PRO A 172 -16.61 11.14 -6.40
C PRO A 172 -15.28 11.75 -6.82
N SER A 173 -15.00 13.01 -6.41
CA SER A 173 -13.74 13.68 -6.72
C SER A 173 -12.53 13.02 -6.05
N GLN A 174 -12.75 12.26 -4.99
CA GLN A 174 -11.71 11.55 -4.24
C GLN A 174 -11.49 10.09 -4.70
N ILE A 175 -12.35 9.61 -5.58
CA ILE A 175 -12.28 8.26 -6.13
C ILE A 175 -11.65 8.30 -7.53
N PRO A 176 -10.72 7.40 -7.84
CA PRO A 176 -10.22 7.24 -9.21
C PRO A 176 -11.38 6.95 -10.18
N ALA A 177 -11.38 7.61 -11.34
CA ALA A 177 -12.47 7.47 -12.31
C ALA A 177 -12.71 6.01 -12.74
N ALA A 178 -11.66 5.20 -12.79
CA ALA A 178 -11.75 3.79 -13.15
C ALA A 178 -12.38 2.92 -12.05
N VAL A 179 -12.26 3.32 -10.79
CA VAL A 179 -12.78 2.57 -9.63
C VAL A 179 -14.25 2.91 -9.36
N LEU A 180 -14.65 4.14 -9.65
CA LEU A 180 -15.98 4.66 -9.32
C LEU A 180 -17.14 3.81 -9.87
N PRO A 181 -17.15 3.37 -11.15
CA PRO A 181 -18.24 2.53 -11.68
C PRO A 181 -18.39 1.20 -10.94
N ALA A 182 -17.28 0.51 -10.65
CA ALA A 182 -17.30 -0.76 -9.93
C ALA A 182 -17.76 -0.59 -8.48
N LEU A 183 -17.36 0.50 -7.85
CA LEU A 183 -17.78 0.85 -6.49
C LEU A 183 -19.28 1.09 -6.40
N LEU A 184 -19.85 1.84 -7.32
CA LEU A 184 -21.29 2.16 -7.37
C LEU A 184 -22.12 0.95 -7.80
N LYS A 185 -21.70 0.22 -8.83
CA LYS A 185 -22.44 -0.93 -9.38
C LYS A 185 -22.79 -1.98 -8.31
N HIS A 186 -21.90 -2.19 -7.38
CA HIS A 186 -22.09 -3.22 -6.33
C HIS A 186 -22.53 -2.63 -5.00
N ASN A 187 -22.68 -1.33 -4.90
CA ASN A 187 -23.04 -0.58 -3.67
C ASN A 187 -22.32 -1.12 -2.41
N ARG A 188 -21.05 -1.45 -2.55
CA ARG A 188 -20.27 -2.20 -1.54
C ARG A 188 -20.14 -1.45 -0.22
N TYR A 189 -20.30 -0.14 -0.26
CA TYR A 189 -20.17 0.75 0.90
C TYR A 189 -21.47 1.49 1.22
N GLY A 190 -22.59 1.09 0.61
CA GLY A 190 -23.87 1.80 0.78
C GLY A 190 -23.86 3.22 0.19
N LEU A 191 -23.00 3.49 -0.78
CA LEU A 191 -22.76 4.83 -1.34
C LEU A 191 -23.47 5.07 -2.67
N ALA A 192 -24.16 4.10 -3.22
CA ALA A 192 -24.95 4.28 -4.43
C ALA A 192 -26.12 5.23 -4.14
N GLU A 193 -26.39 6.16 -5.07
CA GLU A 193 -27.59 6.97 -4.98
C GLU A 193 -28.82 6.05 -5.02
N PRO A 194 -29.85 6.32 -4.19
CA PRO A 194 -31.09 5.57 -4.29
C PRO A 194 -31.68 5.76 -5.69
N PRO A 195 -32.25 4.71 -6.30
CA PRO A 195 -32.94 4.87 -7.58
C PRO A 195 -34.04 5.92 -7.44
N CYS A 196 -34.05 6.90 -8.36
CA CYS A 196 -35.13 7.90 -8.46
C CYS A 196 -36.48 7.25 -8.72
#